data_aa34884e6cab74e610c0375a32ad873f
#
_entry.id   aa34884e6cab74e610c0375a32ad873f
#
_cell.length_a   1.000
_cell.length_b   1.000
_cell.length_c   1.000
_cell.angle_alpha   90.00
_cell.angle_beta   90.00
_cell.angle_gamma   90.00
#
_symmetry.space_group_name_H-M   'P 1'
#
loop_
_entity.id
_entity.type
_entity.pdbx_description
1 polymer ?
#
loop_
_entity_poly.entity_id
_entity_poly.type
_entity_poly.pdbx_seq_one_letter_code
_entity_poly.pdbx_strand_id
1 'polypeptide(L)'
;MKKVSTSIFSLFFLLFSLSAKDITDYGFHFSLILFPFYTYEHGFLNEYVYTTDYNDQEYKLSELNWSVRNHTLGFAADFGWKWISLDARCSFGLNGSSASMFDSDWQNNSDHSMKTEFSISENTQNNFISFEYGLKGNIPLTPESNSSVLSLSYKPSVKYAYSYYSFSARNGEGWYGSKHSPIVPYDSPDATHYEKGQLCGIDYVREHQNVFIGQGFSCKLFDCLNFEVNADISVYSLIKSVDTHFSNMESTAGTDYLDIMQGYFDFYRFSASISYNFIKDFYIGADYVLTAQNLIQGANYRKPYGNSRYTRDTSVISGSSAQVHSLTLYMKFALKDTYFIF
;
A
#
# COMPACT_ATOMS: atom_id res chain seq x y z
N MET A 1 3.70 -22.20 -7.41
CA MET A 1 4.34 -21.22 -6.53
C MET A 1 5.72 -21.58 -5.95
N LYS A 2 6.23 -22.83 -6.04
CA LYS A 2 7.55 -23.21 -5.48
C LYS A 2 8.79 -22.88 -6.34
N LYS A 3 8.65 -22.41 -7.57
CA LYS A 3 9.80 -22.14 -8.48
C LYS A 3 10.28 -20.67 -8.52
N VAL A 4 9.51 -19.71 -7.98
CA VAL A 4 9.89 -18.28 -8.02
C VAL A 4 10.84 -17.92 -6.87
N SER A 5 10.71 -18.59 -5.72
CA SER A 5 11.53 -18.34 -4.53
C SER A 5 13.02 -18.64 -4.71
N THR A 6 13.35 -19.69 -5.49
CA THR A 6 14.75 -20.11 -5.68
C THR A 6 15.51 -19.18 -6.63
N SER A 7 14.83 -18.57 -7.61
CA SER A 7 15.47 -17.68 -8.59
C SER A 7 15.85 -16.31 -8.00
N ILE A 8 15.08 -15.79 -7.05
CA ILE A 8 15.38 -14.51 -6.38
C ILE A 8 16.57 -14.66 -5.44
N PHE A 9 16.67 -15.77 -4.71
CA PHE A 9 17.83 -16.06 -3.84
C PHE A 9 19.13 -16.29 -4.65
N SER A 10 19.04 -16.93 -5.82
CA SER A 10 20.19 -17.16 -6.70
C SER A 10 20.69 -15.84 -7.32
N LEU A 11 19.81 -14.90 -7.66
CA LEU A 11 20.19 -13.58 -8.16
C LEU A 11 20.91 -12.76 -7.09
N PHE A 12 20.49 -12.89 -5.82
CA PHE A 12 21.15 -12.25 -4.68
C PHE A 12 22.57 -12.77 -4.44
N PHE A 13 22.77 -14.10 -4.53
CA PHE A 13 24.11 -14.68 -4.36
C PHE A 13 25.05 -14.36 -5.54
N LEU A 14 24.52 -14.22 -6.76
CA LEU A 14 25.33 -13.81 -7.93
C LEU A 14 25.87 -12.37 -7.78
N LEU A 15 25.10 -11.47 -7.15
CA LEU A 15 25.57 -10.09 -6.88
C LEU A 15 26.67 -10.03 -5.82
N PHE A 16 26.76 -11.01 -4.91
CA PHE A 16 27.82 -11.08 -3.90
C PHE A 16 29.10 -11.79 -4.37
N SER A 17 29.07 -12.54 -5.50
CA SER A 17 30.21 -13.29 -6.00
C SER A 17 31.08 -12.52 -7.02
N LEU A 18 30.70 -11.30 -7.35
CA LEU A 18 31.52 -10.44 -8.21
C LEU A 18 32.70 -9.89 -7.38
N SER A 19 33.84 -10.58 -7.44
CA SER A 19 35.07 -10.13 -6.81
C SER A 19 35.54 -8.80 -7.42
N ALA A 20 35.67 -7.80 -6.57
CA ALA A 20 36.25 -6.53 -6.94
C ALA A 20 37.73 -6.73 -7.42
N LYS A 21 37.98 -6.42 -8.66
CA LYS A 21 39.35 -6.23 -9.18
C LYS A 21 39.56 -4.74 -9.36
N ASP A 22 40.68 -4.22 -8.88
CA ASP A 22 40.98 -2.79 -8.95
C ASP A 22 40.88 -2.23 -10.39
N ILE A 23 39.88 -1.36 -10.59
CA ILE A 23 39.82 -0.47 -11.76
C ILE A 23 40.13 0.94 -11.26
N THR A 24 41.40 1.20 -11.00
CA THR A 24 41.86 2.51 -10.50
C THR A 24 41.90 3.61 -11.57
N ASP A 25 41.67 3.29 -12.85
CA ASP A 25 41.96 4.23 -13.93
C ASP A 25 40.80 5.08 -14.45
N TYR A 26 39.55 4.83 -14.06
CA TYR A 26 38.41 5.58 -14.62
C TYR A 26 37.62 6.46 -13.64
N GLY A 27 38.01 6.55 -12.37
CA GLY A 27 37.48 7.55 -11.42
C GLY A 27 35.96 7.48 -11.14
N PHE A 28 35.32 6.34 -11.38
CA PHE A 28 33.90 6.13 -11.05
C PHE A 28 33.76 5.65 -9.59
N HIS A 29 33.31 6.54 -8.72
CA HIS A 29 32.99 6.19 -7.33
C HIS A 29 31.50 5.92 -7.21
N PHE A 30 31.16 4.72 -6.77
CA PHE A 30 29.80 4.31 -6.47
C PHE A 30 29.65 4.06 -4.98
N SER A 31 28.44 4.32 -4.45
CA SER A 31 28.05 3.88 -3.11
C SER A 31 26.95 2.85 -3.23
N LEU A 32 27.02 1.77 -2.45
CA LEU A 32 25.95 0.80 -2.30
C LEU A 32 25.56 0.77 -0.82
N ILE A 33 24.30 1.01 -0.53
CA ILE A 33 23.72 0.89 0.81
C ILE A 33 22.71 -0.24 0.80
N LEU A 34 22.89 -1.20 1.69
CA LEU A 34 21.99 -2.32 1.86
C LEU A 34 21.34 -2.23 3.23
N PHE A 35 20.03 -2.49 3.32
CA PHE A 35 19.36 -2.45 4.61
C PHE A 35 18.14 -3.37 4.72
N PRO A 36 18.16 -4.31 5.68
CA PRO A 36 16.97 -4.97 6.15
C PRO A 36 16.14 -4.00 6.99
N PHE A 37 14.81 -4.20 6.94
CA PHE A 37 13.90 -3.39 7.71
C PHE A 37 12.68 -4.19 8.18
N TYR A 38 12.08 -3.69 9.24
CA TYR A 38 10.78 -4.11 9.73
C TYR A 38 9.82 -2.93 9.66
N THR A 39 8.60 -3.15 9.18
CA THR A 39 7.57 -2.11 9.14
C THR A 39 6.30 -2.58 9.83
N TYR A 40 5.72 -1.70 10.64
CA TYR A 40 4.35 -1.79 11.12
C TYR A 40 3.48 -0.82 10.35
N GLU A 41 2.40 -1.32 9.74
CA GLU A 41 1.41 -0.53 9.03
C GLU A 41 0.06 -0.57 9.75
N HIS A 42 -0.63 0.56 9.74
CA HIS A 42 -1.96 0.69 10.32
C HIS A 42 -2.75 1.73 9.53
N GLY A 43 -4.05 1.47 9.35
CA GLY A 43 -4.93 2.35 8.60
C GLY A 43 -6.12 1.61 8.05
N PHE A 44 -6.59 2.04 6.88
CA PHE A 44 -7.71 1.42 6.20
C PHE A 44 -7.63 1.58 4.69
N LEU A 45 -8.26 0.62 4.00
CA LEU A 45 -8.57 0.64 2.58
C LEU A 45 -10.10 0.65 2.45
N ASN A 46 -10.65 1.62 1.77
CA ASN A 46 -12.08 1.68 1.50
C ASN A 46 -12.37 1.25 0.08
N GLU A 47 -13.45 0.53 -0.08
CA GLU A 47 -14.11 0.23 -1.34
C GLU A 47 -15.51 0.80 -1.31
N TYR A 48 -15.94 1.34 -2.44
CA TYR A 48 -17.26 1.96 -2.57
C TYR A 48 -17.94 1.44 -3.83
N VAL A 49 -19.25 1.31 -3.73
CA VAL A 49 -20.11 1.10 -4.88
C VAL A 49 -21.06 2.29 -4.95
N TYR A 50 -21.13 2.93 -6.09
CA TYR A 50 -22.05 4.00 -6.41
C TYR A 50 -23.06 3.52 -7.44
N THR A 51 -24.26 4.07 -7.40
CA THR A 51 -25.30 3.88 -8.41
C THR A 51 -26.04 5.20 -8.63
N THR A 52 -26.94 5.23 -9.61
CA THR A 52 -27.78 6.40 -9.88
C THR A 52 -29.22 6.12 -9.49
N ASP A 53 -29.92 7.12 -8.99
CA ASP A 53 -31.35 7.08 -8.77
C ASP A 53 -32.14 7.32 -10.07
N TYR A 54 -33.47 7.38 -9.98
CA TYR A 54 -34.38 7.63 -11.10
C TYR A 54 -34.27 9.06 -11.70
N ASN A 55 -33.52 9.98 -11.03
CA ASN A 55 -33.23 11.32 -11.52
C ASN A 55 -31.80 11.43 -12.06
N ASP A 56 -31.10 10.31 -12.30
CA ASP A 56 -29.68 10.24 -12.69
C ASP A 56 -28.74 10.87 -11.64
N GLN A 57 -29.16 10.98 -10.37
CA GLN A 57 -28.30 11.46 -9.30
C GLN A 57 -27.47 10.29 -8.74
N GLU A 58 -26.15 10.42 -8.81
CA GLU A 58 -25.24 9.45 -8.21
C GLU A 58 -25.29 9.49 -6.69
N TYR A 59 -25.35 8.31 -6.07
CA TYR A 59 -25.25 8.15 -4.62
C TYR A 59 -24.46 6.90 -4.25
N LYS A 60 -23.90 6.87 -3.03
CA LYS A 60 -23.19 5.72 -2.49
C LYS A 60 -24.19 4.62 -2.11
N LEU A 61 -24.03 3.44 -2.72
CA LEU A 61 -24.84 2.26 -2.48
C LEU A 61 -24.24 1.38 -1.39
N SER A 62 -22.90 1.21 -1.41
CA SER A 62 -22.19 0.33 -0.48
C SER A 62 -20.79 0.90 -0.15
N GLU A 63 -20.31 0.55 1.04
CA GLU A 63 -18.95 0.84 1.50
C GLU A 63 -18.41 -0.32 2.32
N LEU A 64 -17.29 -0.87 1.88
CA LEU A 64 -16.46 -1.79 2.64
C LEU A 64 -15.22 -1.06 3.17
N ASN A 65 -15.03 -1.08 4.48
CA ASN A 65 -13.84 -0.54 5.14
C ASN A 65 -12.97 -1.68 5.66
N TRP A 66 -11.84 -1.89 5.03
CA TRP A 66 -10.86 -2.91 5.36
C TRP A 66 -9.78 -2.31 6.25
N SER A 67 -9.80 -2.60 7.54
CA SER A 67 -8.73 -2.17 8.42
C SER A 67 -7.42 -2.84 8.05
N VAL A 68 -6.35 -2.06 7.95
CA VAL A 68 -4.99 -2.52 7.76
C VAL A 68 -4.30 -2.57 9.12
N ARG A 69 -3.77 -3.71 9.51
CA ARG A 69 -2.84 -3.88 10.61
C ARG A 69 -1.83 -4.94 10.19
N ASN A 70 -0.68 -4.48 9.70
CA ASN A 70 0.28 -5.32 9.03
C ASN A 70 1.67 -5.19 9.65
N HIS A 71 2.33 -6.33 9.83
CA HIS A 71 3.73 -6.43 10.19
C HIS A 71 4.49 -6.97 8.99
N THR A 72 5.53 -6.29 8.55
CA THR A 72 6.30 -6.70 7.37
C THR A 72 7.78 -6.77 7.68
N LEU A 73 8.45 -7.68 6.99
CA LEU A 73 9.90 -7.70 6.86
C LEU A 73 10.27 -7.36 5.43
N GLY A 74 11.32 -6.60 5.27
CA GLY A 74 11.76 -6.17 3.96
C GLY A 74 13.25 -5.99 3.85
N PHE A 75 13.64 -5.73 2.62
CA PHE A 75 15.00 -5.45 2.24
C PHE A 75 15.03 -4.31 1.23
N ALA A 76 16.03 -3.43 1.35
CA ALA A 76 16.23 -2.35 0.41
C ALA A 76 17.70 -2.18 0.04
N ALA A 77 17.91 -1.60 -1.13
CA ALA A 77 19.21 -1.25 -1.68
C ALA A 77 19.14 0.17 -2.25
N ASP A 78 20.18 0.94 -2.01
CA ASP A 78 20.40 2.26 -2.61
C ASP A 78 21.76 2.24 -3.31
N PHE A 79 21.77 2.50 -4.62
CA PHE A 79 22.95 2.56 -5.45
C PHE A 79 23.18 4.01 -5.89
N GLY A 80 24.19 4.66 -5.33
CA GLY A 80 24.48 6.07 -5.56
C GLY A 80 25.66 6.28 -6.51
N TRP A 81 25.53 7.26 -7.40
CA TRP A 81 26.59 7.77 -8.26
C TRP A 81 26.54 9.29 -8.29
N LYS A 82 27.58 9.93 -7.72
CA LYS A 82 27.61 11.38 -7.56
C LYS A 82 26.35 11.90 -6.83
N TRP A 83 25.52 12.66 -7.54
CA TRP A 83 24.31 13.29 -7.02
C TRP A 83 23.02 12.57 -7.45
N ILE A 84 23.11 11.39 -8.06
CA ILE A 84 21.95 10.54 -8.43
C ILE A 84 22.05 9.22 -7.67
N SER A 85 20.93 8.69 -7.21
CA SER A 85 20.84 7.31 -6.73
C SER A 85 19.64 6.58 -7.32
N LEU A 86 19.81 5.27 -7.48
CA LEU A 86 18.75 4.30 -7.77
C LEU A 86 18.44 3.59 -6.46
N ASP A 87 17.21 3.66 -6.00
CA ASP A 87 16.75 2.92 -4.85
C ASP A 87 15.77 1.81 -5.24
N ALA A 88 15.82 0.71 -4.52
CA ALA A 88 14.88 -0.40 -4.64
C ALA A 88 14.53 -0.93 -3.25
N ARG A 89 13.26 -1.24 -3.03
CA ARG A 89 12.73 -1.75 -1.76
C ARG A 89 11.71 -2.85 -2.04
N CYS A 90 11.76 -3.92 -1.26
CA CYS A 90 10.71 -4.94 -1.25
C CYS A 90 10.34 -5.32 0.18
N SER A 91 9.06 -5.64 0.43
CA SER A 91 8.60 -6.13 1.72
C SER A 91 7.52 -7.19 1.58
N PHE A 92 7.42 -8.02 2.61
CA PHE A 92 6.51 -9.15 2.70
C PHE A 92 5.82 -9.12 4.05
N GLY A 93 4.49 -9.30 4.03
CA GLY A 93 3.67 -9.37 5.24
C GLY A 93 3.98 -10.61 6.06
N LEU A 94 3.98 -10.43 7.39
CA LEU A 94 3.92 -11.51 8.34
C LEU A 94 2.45 -11.80 8.60
N ASN A 95 1.96 -12.95 8.11
CA ASN A 95 0.55 -13.32 8.14
C ASN A 95 -0.04 -13.32 9.55
N GLY A 96 -1.35 -13.09 9.65
CA GLY A 96 -2.15 -13.34 10.85
C GLY A 96 -2.51 -12.12 11.69
N SER A 97 -2.21 -10.89 11.26
CA SER A 97 -2.77 -9.75 11.99
C SER A 97 -4.27 -9.66 11.72
N SER A 98 -5.07 -9.65 12.77
CA SER A 98 -6.49 -9.47 12.69
C SER A 98 -6.87 -8.02 13.00
N ALA A 99 -7.87 -7.54 12.30
CA ALA A 99 -8.52 -6.25 12.52
C ALA A 99 -10.01 -6.42 12.23
N SER A 100 -10.77 -5.33 12.09
CA SER A 100 -12.18 -5.42 11.70
C SER A 100 -12.36 -5.01 10.25
N MET A 101 -13.31 -5.62 9.58
CA MET A 101 -13.91 -5.14 8.33
C MET A 101 -15.33 -4.65 8.66
N PHE A 102 -15.65 -3.48 8.12
CA PHE A 102 -17.00 -2.89 8.26
C PHE A 102 -17.63 -2.84 6.88
N ASP A 103 -18.89 -3.30 6.82
CA ASP A 103 -19.70 -3.26 5.62
C ASP A 103 -20.95 -2.42 5.89
N SER A 104 -21.29 -1.53 4.99
CA SER A 104 -22.38 -0.57 5.13
C SER A 104 -23.08 -0.35 3.81
N ASP A 105 -24.42 -0.48 3.79
CA ASP A 105 -25.24 -0.29 2.60
C ASP A 105 -26.32 0.78 2.78
N TRP A 106 -26.57 1.52 1.69
CA TRP A 106 -27.58 2.56 1.56
C TRP A 106 -28.56 2.20 0.43
N GLN A 107 -29.43 1.24 0.69
CA GLN A 107 -30.33 0.65 -0.34
C GLN A 107 -31.72 1.33 -0.40
N ASN A 108 -31.85 2.53 0.21
CA ASN A 108 -33.11 3.30 0.14
C ASN A 108 -33.05 4.32 -0.99
N ASN A 109 -33.75 4.05 -2.09
CA ASN A 109 -33.81 4.94 -3.27
C ASN A 109 -34.54 6.27 -3.02
N SER A 110 -35.25 6.42 -1.89
CA SER A 110 -35.99 7.64 -1.52
C SER A 110 -35.24 8.51 -0.53
N ASP A 111 -34.26 7.92 0.20
CA ASP A 111 -33.40 8.61 1.16
C ASP A 111 -32.00 7.99 1.15
N HIS A 112 -31.14 8.55 0.34
CA HIS A 112 -29.75 8.07 0.16
C HIS A 112 -28.85 8.30 1.39
N SER A 113 -29.33 9.02 2.41
CA SER A 113 -28.63 9.18 3.69
C SER A 113 -28.90 8.05 4.67
N MET A 114 -29.97 7.28 4.45
CA MET A 114 -30.39 6.19 5.32
C MET A 114 -29.53 4.94 5.07
N LYS A 115 -28.70 4.57 6.05
CA LYS A 115 -28.01 3.28 6.07
C LYS A 115 -29.02 2.17 6.39
N THR A 116 -29.15 1.22 5.49
CA THR A 116 -30.10 0.10 5.61
C THR A 116 -29.46 -1.16 6.18
N GLU A 117 -28.18 -1.39 5.91
CA GLU A 117 -27.47 -2.57 6.40
C GLU A 117 -26.11 -2.15 6.97
N PHE A 118 -25.70 -2.82 8.05
CA PHE A 118 -24.40 -2.63 8.67
C PHE A 118 -23.91 -3.95 9.24
N SER A 119 -22.64 -4.29 8.96
CA SER A 119 -22.03 -5.46 9.58
C SER A 119 -20.58 -5.20 9.97
N ILE A 120 -20.11 -6.02 10.91
CA ILE A 120 -18.72 -6.04 11.39
C ILE A 120 -18.23 -7.48 11.30
N SER A 121 -17.10 -7.69 10.66
CA SER A 121 -16.47 -9.00 10.53
C SER A 121 -15.03 -8.97 11.04
N GLU A 122 -14.56 -10.11 11.52
CA GLU A 122 -13.12 -10.31 11.81
C GLU A 122 -12.36 -10.30 10.48
N ASN A 123 -11.41 -9.37 10.35
CA ASN A 123 -10.58 -9.23 9.16
C ASN A 123 -9.19 -9.82 9.40
N THR A 124 -8.80 -10.79 8.61
CA THR A 124 -7.48 -11.40 8.62
C THR A 124 -6.74 -11.00 7.36
N GLN A 125 -5.53 -10.50 7.50
CA GLN A 125 -4.64 -10.26 6.38
C GLN A 125 -3.91 -11.55 6.02
N ASN A 126 -4.21 -12.10 4.84
CA ASN A 126 -3.68 -13.38 4.36
C ASN A 126 -2.31 -13.21 3.69
N ASN A 127 -2.13 -12.08 2.99
CA ASN A 127 -0.89 -11.81 2.27
C ASN A 127 -0.70 -10.31 2.07
N PHE A 128 0.56 -9.90 2.07
CA PHE A 128 0.99 -8.57 1.66
C PHE A 128 2.33 -8.67 0.95
N ILE A 129 2.45 -7.98 -0.17
CA ILE A 129 3.71 -7.83 -0.89
C ILE A 129 3.79 -6.39 -1.37
N SER A 130 4.93 -5.74 -1.19
CA SER A 130 5.20 -4.46 -1.85
C SER A 130 6.58 -4.42 -2.45
N PHE A 131 6.72 -3.66 -3.53
CA PHE A 131 8.02 -3.24 -4.04
C PHE A 131 7.95 -1.82 -4.58
N GLU A 132 9.03 -1.11 -4.37
CA GLU A 132 9.23 0.24 -4.86
C GLU A 132 10.63 0.32 -5.46
N TYR A 133 10.76 1.03 -6.56
CA TYR A 133 12.06 1.43 -7.12
C TYR A 133 11.95 2.84 -7.68
N GLY A 134 13.07 3.56 -7.67
CA GLY A 134 13.07 4.93 -8.13
C GLY A 134 14.45 5.53 -8.35
N LEU A 135 14.44 6.67 -8.97
CA LEU A 135 15.59 7.56 -9.11
C LEU A 135 15.43 8.72 -8.13
N LYS A 136 16.49 9.02 -7.42
CA LYS A 136 16.57 10.16 -6.49
C LYS A 136 17.75 11.05 -6.85
N GLY A 137 17.55 12.36 -6.78
CA GLY A 137 18.62 13.33 -6.74
C GLY A 137 19.13 13.51 -5.31
N ASN A 138 20.38 13.91 -5.17
CA ASN A 138 20.96 14.37 -3.91
C ASN A 138 21.79 15.62 -4.19
N ILE A 139 21.13 16.76 -4.28
CA ILE A 139 21.72 18.05 -4.69
C ILE A 139 22.15 18.80 -3.44
N PRO A 140 23.48 18.93 -3.19
CA PRO A 140 23.98 19.67 -2.04
C PRO A 140 23.52 21.14 -2.07
N LEU A 141 23.01 21.64 -0.95
CA LEU A 141 22.63 23.05 -0.76
C LEU A 141 23.65 23.82 0.09
N THR A 142 24.46 23.11 0.86
CA THR A 142 25.54 23.69 1.67
C THR A 142 26.88 23.48 0.98
N PRO A 143 27.79 24.50 1.02
CA PRO A 143 29.16 24.33 0.53
C PRO A 143 29.92 23.24 1.30
N GLU A 144 30.81 22.50 0.61
CA GLU A 144 31.63 21.43 1.23
C GLU A 144 32.48 21.91 2.40
N SER A 145 32.92 23.17 2.39
CA SER A 145 33.71 23.76 3.45
C SER A 145 33.03 23.83 4.83
N ASN A 146 31.71 23.78 4.90
CA ASN A 146 30.93 23.84 6.14
C ASN A 146 30.26 22.49 6.48
N SER A 147 30.61 21.41 5.80
CA SER A 147 29.90 20.13 5.84
C SER A 147 30.09 19.34 7.14
N SER A 148 31.09 19.65 7.95
CA SER A 148 31.36 18.88 9.18
C SER A 148 30.34 19.07 10.30
N VAL A 149 29.61 20.21 10.33
CA VAL A 149 28.62 20.51 11.37
C VAL A 149 27.19 20.33 10.83
N LEU A 150 26.94 20.86 9.64
CA LEU A 150 25.62 20.87 9.02
C LEU A 150 25.74 20.66 7.50
N SER A 151 25.08 19.67 6.96
CA SER A 151 24.94 19.47 5.51
C SER A 151 23.47 19.38 5.15
N LEU A 152 23.05 20.20 4.18
CA LEU A 152 21.68 20.22 3.63
C LEU A 152 21.72 19.73 2.19
N SER A 153 20.76 18.93 1.80
CA SER A 153 20.56 18.49 0.42
C SER A 153 19.09 18.52 0.01
N TYR A 154 18.85 18.88 -1.26
CA TYR A 154 17.55 18.74 -1.92
C TYR A 154 17.46 17.40 -2.63
N LYS A 155 16.31 16.73 -2.53
CA LYS A 155 16.10 15.33 -2.98
C LYS A 155 14.88 15.21 -3.89
N PRO A 156 14.97 15.61 -5.16
CA PRO A 156 13.93 15.29 -6.15
C PRO A 156 13.90 13.79 -6.42
N SER A 157 12.71 13.24 -6.71
CA SER A 157 12.57 11.81 -6.97
C SER A 157 11.48 11.49 -7.99
N VAL A 158 11.67 10.36 -8.69
CA VAL A 158 10.64 9.68 -9.47
C VAL A 158 10.65 8.22 -9.05
N LYS A 159 9.48 7.66 -8.70
CA LYS A 159 9.38 6.31 -8.13
C LYS A 159 8.21 5.56 -8.76
N TYR A 160 8.38 4.26 -8.93
CA TYR A 160 7.28 3.33 -9.15
C TYR A 160 7.08 2.52 -7.87
N ALA A 161 5.82 2.38 -7.45
CA ALA A 161 5.45 1.59 -6.29
C ALA A 161 4.32 0.63 -6.64
N TYR A 162 4.46 -0.61 -6.20
CA TYR A 162 3.45 -1.66 -6.26
C TYR A 162 3.14 -2.15 -4.86
N SER A 163 1.86 -2.36 -4.55
CA SER A 163 1.44 -3.08 -3.35
C SER A 163 0.28 -4.01 -3.63
N TYR A 164 0.29 -5.15 -2.98
CA TYR A 164 -0.72 -6.19 -3.03
C TYR A 164 -1.17 -6.50 -1.60
N TYR A 165 -2.47 -6.42 -1.38
CA TYR A 165 -3.13 -6.78 -0.12
C TYR A 165 -4.12 -7.90 -0.38
N SER A 166 -4.20 -8.86 0.55
CA SER A 166 -5.20 -9.92 0.52
C SER A 166 -5.76 -10.10 1.93
N PHE A 167 -7.09 -10.05 2.03
CA PHE A 167 -7.84 -10.14 3.27
C PHE A 167 -8.94 -11.19 3.18
N SER A 168 -9.36 -11.67 4.36
CA SER A 168 -10.57 -12.49 4.54
C SER A 168 -11.35 -11.98 5.72
N ALA A 169 -12.61 -11.61 5.49
CA ALA A 169 -13.56 -11.25 6.53
C ALA A 169 -14.44 -12.45 6.87
N ARG A 170 -14.49 -12.81 8.14
CA ARG A 170 -15.24 -13.96 8.66
C ARG A 170 -15.89 -13.62 9.99
N ASN A 171 -16.72 -14.52 10.47
CA ASN A 171 -17.38 -14.40 11.78
C ASN A 171 -18.17 -13.08 11.91
N GLY A 172 -18.84 -12.67 10.83
CA GLY A 172 -19.59 -11.42 10.79
C GLY A 172 -20.79 -11.43 11.73
N GLU A 173 -21.05 -10.25 12.29
CA GLU A 173 -22.26 -9.86 13.01
C GLU A 173 -22.89 -8.67 12.28
N GLY A 174 -24.22 -8.60 12.17
CA GLY A 174 -24.83 -7.53 11.38
C GLY A 174 -26.27 -7.21 11.74
N TRP A 175 -26.66 -5.99 11.38
CA TRP A 175 -28.00 -5.43 11.56
C TRP A 175 -28.53 -5.03 10.19
N TYR A 176 -29.57 -5.74 9.73
CA TYR A 176 -30.11 -5.60 8.40
C TYR A 176 -31.54 -5.08 8.51
N GLY A 177 -31.73 -3.84 8.14
CA GLY A 177 -33.02 -3.23 7.98
C GLY A 177 -33.75 -3.76 6.75
N SER A 178 -34.97 -3.28 6.52
CA SER A 178 -35.76 -3.63 5.32
C SER A 178 -35.48 -2.66 4.20
N LYS A 179 -35.12 -3.18 3.02
CA LYS A 179 -35.07 -2.44 1.76
C LYS A 179 -36.41 -2.43 0.99
N HIS A 180 -37.41 -3.13 1.51
CA HIS A 180 -38.77 -3.17 0.98
C HIS A 180 -39.71 -2.41 1.91
N SER A 181 -40.81 -1.91 1.37
CA SER A 181 -41.78 -1.11 2.14
C SER A 181 -42.40 -1.89 3.30
N PRO A 182 -42.40 -1.37 4.54
CA PRO A 182 -41.76 -0.13 4.94
C PRO A 182 -40.23 -0.27 4.98
N ILE A 183 -39.50 0.74 4.47
CA ILE A 183 -38.04 0.78 4.53
C ILE A 183 -37.66 1.07 5.98
N VAL A 184 -36.73 0.27 6.52
CA VAL A 184 -36.29 0.33 7.91
C VAL A 184 -34.78 0.49 7.96
N PRO A 185 -34.21 1.46 8.69
CA PRO A 185 -32.75 1.58 8.85
C PRO A 185 -32.17 0.44 9.71
N TYR A 186 -30.87 0.22 9.59
CA TYR A 186 -30.14 -0.86 10.28
C TYR A 186 -30.22 -0.77 11.82
N ASP A 187 -30.35 0.42 12.38
CA ASP A 187 -30.38 0.70 13.82
C ASP A 187 -31.82 0.74 14.39
N SER A 188 -32.82 0.38 13.59
CA SER A 188 -34.20 0.25 14.02
C SER A 188 -34.38 -0.97 14.91
N PRO A 189 -35.32 -0.91 15.90
CA PRO A 189 -35.74 -2.10 16.64
C PRO A 189 -36.34 -3.21 15.74
N ASP A 190 -36.83 -2.87 14.55
CA ASP A 190 -37.39 -3.81 13.57
C ASP A 190 -36.33 -4.38 12.61
N ALA A 191 -35.05 -3.97 12.72
CA ALA A 191 -33.97 -4.53 11.93
C ALA A 191 -33.68 -5.98 12.36
N THR A 192 -33.37 -6.83 11.38
CA THR A 192 -32.93 -8.20 11.67
C THR A 192 -31.49 -8.17 12.19
N HIS A 193 -31.26 -8.72 13.37
CA HIS A 193 -29.93 -8.91 13.93
C HIS A 193 -29.42 -10.32 13.58
N TYR A 194 -28.26 -10.37 12.96
CA TYR A 194 -27.49 -11.60 12.72
C TYR A 194 -26.37 -11.68 13.73
N GLU A 195 -26.39 -12.70 14.57
CA GLU A 195 -25.37 -12.97 15.56
C GLU A 195 -24.01 -13.28 14.90
N LYS A 196 -22.96 -13.11 15.68
CA LYS A 196 -21.60 -13.39 15.25
C LYS A 196 -21.47 -14.80 14.63
N GLY A 197 -20.92 -14.86 13.43
CA GLY A 197 -20.71 -16.09 12.66
C GLY A 197 -21.94 -16.53 11.84
N GLN A 198 -23.00 -15.75 11.77
CA GLN A 198 -24.18 -16.05 10.94
C GLN A 198 -24.10 -15.43 9.53
N LEU A 199 -23.19 -14.48 9.31
CA LEU A 199 -22.98 -13.88 8.00
C LEU A 199 -21.94 -14.64 7.18
N CYS A 200 -22.21 -14.75 5.88
CA CYS A 200 -21.25 -15.31 4.93
C CYS A 200 -19.98 -14.43 4.84
N GLY A 201 -18.86 -15.06 4.55
CA GLY A 201 -17.59 -14.35 4.49
C GLY A 201 -17.37 -13.57 3.20
N ILE A 202 -16.38 -12.68 3.24
CA ILE A 202 -15.89 -11.92 2.09
C ILE A 202 -14.39 -12.14 2.00
N ASP A 203 -13.88 -12.40 0.78
CA ASP A 203 -12.45 -12.37 0.47
C ASP A 203 -12.16 -11.15 -0.41
N TYR A 204 -11.08 -10.45 -0.10
CA TYR A 204 -10.71 -9.23 -0.78
C TYR A 204 -9.24 -9.23 -1.19
N VAL A 205 -8.99 -8.86 -2.42
CA VAL A 205 -7.64 -8.64 -2.96
C VAL A 205 -7.58 -7.25 -3.57
N ARG A 206 -6.52 -6.51 -3.26
CA ARG A 206 -6.30 -5.18 -3.83
C ARG A 206 -4.87 -4.97 -4.26
N GLU A 207 -4.70 -4.53 -5.49
CA GLU A 207 -3.42 -4.16 -6.10
C GLU A 207 -3.38 -2.65 -6.35
N HIS A 208 -2.27 -2.02 -5.98
CA HIS A 208 -1.96 -0.65 -6.35
C HIS A 208 -0.71 -0.61 -7.21
N GLN A 209 -0.75 0.17 -8.27
CA GLN A 209 0.40 0.53 -9.09
C GLN A 209 0.44 2.04 -9.22
N ASN A 210 1.51 2.66 -8.74
CA ASN A 210 1.62 4.11 -8.70
C ASN A 210 2.94 4.56 -9.28
N VAL A 211 2.91 5.65 -10.04
CA VAL A 211 4.10 6.40 -10.44
C VAL A 211 4.08 7.71 -9.67
N PHE A 212 5.08 7.93 -8.83
CA PHE A 212 5.23 9.14 -8.02
C PHE A 212 6.28 10.07 -8.58
N ILE A 213 6.03 11.36 -8.48
CA ILE A 213 7.05 12.39 -8.46
C ILE A 213 7.13 12.97 -7.06
N GLY A 214 8.32 13.28 -6.61
CA GLY A 214 8.51 13.75 -5.23
C GLY A 214 9.64 14.74 -5.10
N GLN A 215 9.62 15.39 -3.96
CA GLN A 215 10.68 16.27 -3.51
C GLN A 215 10.91 16.09 -2.02
N GLY A 216 12.15 16.28 -1.61
CA GLY A 216 12.52 16.14 -0.22
C GLY A 216 13.73 16.99 0.13
N PHE A 217 14.02 16.99 1.42
CA PHE A 217 15.19 17.64 1.99
C PHE A 217 15.81 16.70 3.01
N SER A 218 17.14 16.65 3.03
CA SER A 218 17.87 16.00 4.10
C SER A 218 18.78 16.98 4.80
N CYS A 219 18.91 16.78 6.11
CA CYS A 219 19.76 17.55 6.99
C CYS A 219 20.65 16.55 7.75
N LYS A 220 21.96 16.64 7.55
CA LYS A 220 22.95 15.84 8.27
C LYS A 220 23.65 16.72 9.29
N LEU A 221 23.68 16.29 10.56
CA LEU A 221 24.30 16.99 11.68
C LEU A 221 25.47 16.17 12.22
N PHE A 222 26.62 16.83 12.46
CA PHE A 222 27.82 16.26 13.09
C PHE A 222 28.28 14.94 12.44
N ASP A 223 28.02 14.76 11.14
CA ASP A 223 28.33 13.54 10.38
C ASP A 223 27.70 12.25 10.91
N CYS A 224 26.91 12.29 11.96
CA CYS A 224 26.33 11.10 12.59
C CYS A 224 24.81 11.06 12.57
N LEU A 225 24.11 12.20 12.57
CA LEU A 225 22.66 12.25 12.64
C LEU A 225 22.12 12.80 11.31
N ASN A 226 21.21 12.04 10.70
CA ASN A 226 20.55 12.45 9.46
C ASN A 226 19.05 12.49 9.63
N PHE A 227 18.44 13.59 9.21
CA PHE A 227 17.00 13.77 9.09
C PHE A 227 16.63 13.92 7.62
N GLU A 228 15.54 13.33 7.21
CA GLU A 228 15.02 13.48 5.86
C GLU A 228 13.51 13.62 5.90
N VAL A 229 12.97 14.54 5.10
CA VAL A 229 11.53 14.69 4.86
C VAL A 229 11.26 14.66 3.37
N ASN A 230 10.20 13.97 2.95
CA ASN A 230 9.83 13.89 1.54
C ASN A 230 8.30 14.05 1.41
N ALA A 231 7.89 14.63 0.28
CA ALA A 231 6.51 14.66 -0.17
C ALA A 231 6.45 14.16 -1.61
N ASP A 232 5.63 13.16 -1.85
CA ASP A 232 5.41 12.55 -3.16
C ASP A 232 3.94 12.70 -3.54
N ILE A 233 3.66 12.90 -4.84
CA ILE A 233 2.32 12.85 -5.43
C ILE A 233 2.33 11.86 -6.60
N SER A 234 1.30 11.04 -6.74
CA SER A 234 1.19 10.15 -7.89
C SER A 234 0.82 10.93 -9.15
N VAL A 235 1.58 10.73 -10.22
CA VAL A 235 1.20 11.24 -11.55
C VAL A 235 0.34 10.24 -12.32
N TYR A 236 0.33 8.99 -11.87
CA TYR A 236 -0.52 7.92 -12.39
C TYR A 236 -0.75 6.88 -11.30
N SER A 237 -1.99 6.39 -11.23
CA SER A 237 -2.40 5.33 -10.32
C SER A 237 -3.32 4.35 -11.04
N LEU A 238 -3.07 3.05 -10.85
CA LEU A 238 -3.96 1.96 -11.25
C LEU A 238 -4.28 1.12 -10.03
N ILE A 239 -5.57 0.98 -9.74
CA ILE A 239 -6.07 0.13 -8.67
C ILE A 239 -6.88 -0.99 -9.31
N LYS A 240 -6.61 -2.21 -8.89
CA LYS A 240 -7.46 -3.36 -9.17
C LYS A 240 -7.83 -4.01 -7.88
N SER A 241 -9.10 -4.24 -7.66
CA SER A 241 -9.59 -5.04 -6.53
C SER A 241 -10.46 -6.19 -7.02
N VAL A 242 -10.42 -7.28 -6.29
CA VAL A 242 -11.36 -8.38 -6.43
C VAL A 242 -11.98 -8.63 -5.07
N ASP A 243 -13.27 -8.46 -5.03
CA ASP A 243 -14.10 -8.68 -3.86
C ASP A 243 -14.98 -9.91 -4.12
N THR A 244 -14.89 -10.94 -3.27
CA THR A 244 -15.65 -12.18 -3.38
C THR A 244 -16.64 -12.26 -2.23
N HIS A 245 -17.91 -12.01 -2.52
CA HIS A 245 -19.00 -12.23 -1.57
C HIS A 245 -19.49 -13.67 -1.66
N PHE A 246 -19.29 -14.43 -0.59
CA PHE A 246 -19.82 -15.79 -0.51
C PHE A 246 -21.31 -15.79 -0.20
N SER A 247 -22.03 -16.72 -0.85
CA SER A 247 -23.46 -16.93 -0.64
C SER A 247 -23.77 -18.08 0.32
N ASN A 248 -22.73 -18.75 0.83
CA ASN A 248 -22.84 -19.81 1.80
C ASN A 248 -21.65 -19.76 2.81
N MET A 249 -21.89 -20.34 3.99
CA MET A 249 -20.91 -20.37 5.08
C MET A 249 -19.66 -21.22 4.74
N GLU A 250 -19.76 -22.14 3.80
CA GLU A 250 -18.67 -23.02 3.37
C GLU A 250 -17.72 -22.31 2.38
N SER A 251 -18.05 -21.10 1.95
CA SER A 251 -17.26 -20.32 0.99
C SER A 251 -17.00 -21.03 -0.35
N THR A 252 -17.98 -21.83 -0.81
CA THR A 252 -17.90 -22.61 -2.06
C THR A 252 -18.71 -22.01 -3.20
N ALA A 253 -19.60 -21.05 -2.92
CA ALA A 253 -20.42 -20.34 -3.89
C ALA A 253 -20.48 -18.86 -3.55
N GLY A 254 -20.67 -18.00 -4.57
CA GLY A 254 -20.72 -16.56 -4.37
C GLY A 254 -20.62 -15.79 -5.68
N THR A 255 -20.26 -14.53 -5.55
CA THR A 255 -20.01 -13.61 -6.68
C THR A 255 -18.68 -12.91 -6.49
N ASP A 256 -17.87 -12.90 -7.54
CA ASP A 256 -16.66 -12.08 -7.63
C ASP A 256 -17.01 -10.76 -8.32
N TYR A 257 -16.60 -9.67 -7.68
CA TYR A 257 -16.61 -8.31 -8.23
C TYR A 257 -15.16 -7.88 -8.52
N LEU A 258 -14.91 -7.42 -9.73
CA LEU A 258 -13.62 -6.89 -10.13
C LEU A 258 -13.75 -5.41 -10.43
N ASP A 259 -13.00 -4.60 -9.71
CA ASP A 259 -12.93 -3.17 -9.92
C ASP A 259 -11.63 -2.77 -10.57
N ILE A 260 -11.73 -1.89 -11.56
CA ILE A 260 -10.57 -1.31 -12.26
C ILE A 260 -10.72 0.19 -12.24
N MET A 261 -9.84 0.86 -11.50
CA MET A 261 -9.85 2.30 -11.30
C MET A 261 -8.52 2.89 -11.70
N GLN A 262 -8.56 4.01 -12.41
CA GLN A 262 -7.36 4.78 -12.80
C GLN A 262 -7.52 6.22 -12.35
N GLY A 263 -6.43 6.79 -11.84
CA GLY A 263 -6.41 8.15 -11.35
C GLY A 263 -5.09 8.86 -11.63
N TYR A 264 -5.13 10.17 -11.46
CA TYR A 264 -3.99 11.08 -11.62
C TYR A 264 -3.99 12.04 -10.45
N PHE A 265 -2.85 12.20 -9.77
CA PHE A 265 -2.70 13.09 -8.62
C PHE A 265 -3.60 12.75 -7.42
N ASP A 266 -3.93 11.46 -7.26
CA ASP A 266 -4.87 10.99 -6.25
C ASP A 266 -4.20 10.40 -5.01
N PHE A 267 -2.93 9.97 -5.14
CA PHE A 267 -2.13 9.48 -4.02
C PHE A 267 -1.12 10.54 -3.58
N TYR A 268 -1.05 10.72 -2.27
CA TYR A 268 -0.10 11.59 -1.59
C TYR A 268 0.68 10.77 -0.59
N ARG A 269 2.00 10.95 -0.56
CA ARG A 269 2.84 10.38 0.48
C ARG A 269 3.64 11.49 1.14
N PHE A 270 3.63 11.47 2.44
CA PHE A 270 4.52 12.27 3.27
C PHE A 270 5.38 11.34 4.11
N SER A 271 6.70 11.54 4.10
CA SER A 271 7.62 10.74 4.90
C SER A 271 8.57 11.61 5.70
N ALA A 272 8.90 11.13 6.88
CA ALA A 272 9.93 11.69 7.74
C ALA A 272 10.83 10.56 8.24
N SER A 273 12.14 10.74 8.18
CA SER A 273 13.10 9.75 8.64
C SER A 273 14.16 10.36 9.52
N ILE A 274 14.67 9.54 10.42
CA ILE A 274 15.82 9.82 11.24
C ILE A 274 16.77 8.62 11.20
N SER A 275 18.06 8.88 11.04
CA SER A 275 19.06 7.84 11.16
C SER A 275 20.31 8.33 11.87
N TYR A 276 20.92 7.43 12.63
CA TYR A 276 22.11 7.68 13.41
C TYR A 276 23.23 6.74 12.94
N ASN A 277 24.39 7.32 12.63
CA ASN A 277 25.60 6.59 12.32
C ASN A 277 26.24 6.10 13.63
N PHE A 278 25.98 4.84 13.97
CA PHE A 278 26.42 4.24 15.22
C PHE A 278 27.92 3.87 15.19
N ILE A 279 28.36 3.30 14.07
CA ILE A 279 29.75 2.94 13.79
C ILE A 279 30.00 3.31 12.34
N LYS A 280 31.25 3.53 11.94
CA LYS A 280 31.60 3.82 10.55
C LYS A 280 30.85 2.88 9.59
N ASP A 281 30.13 3.47 8.63
CA ASP A 281 29.35 2.79 7.58
C ASP A 281 28.16 1.94 8.06
N PHE A 282 27.79 2.02 9.35
CA PHE A 282 26.63 1.36 9.92
C PHE A 282 25.68 2.37 10.56
N TYR A 283 24.40 2.35 10.13
CA TYR A 283 23.36 3.25 10.60
C TYR A 283 22.18 2.47 11.14
N ILE A 284 21.55 3.00 12.17
CA ILE A 284 20.22 2.60 12.62
C ILE A 284 19.25 3.75 12.41
N GLY A 285 18.00 3.47 12.14
CA GLY A 285 17.05 4.53 11.92
C GLY A 285 15.61 4.10 11.91
N ALA A 286 14.76 5.10 11.79
CA ALA A 286 13.31 4.94 11.68
C ALA A 286 12.77 5.87 10.60
N ASP A 287 11.78 5.36 9.86
CA ASP A 287 10.99 6.11 8.88
C ASP A 287 9.52 6.07 9.29
N TYR A 288 8.85 7.20 9.22
CA TYR A 288 7.40 7.28 9.24
C TYR A 288 6.89 7.68 7.86
N VAL A 289 5.87 7.00 7.36
CA VAL A 289 5.22 7.31 6.08
C VAL A 289 3.72 7.37 6.28
N LEU A 290 3.10 8.47 5.88
CA LEU A 290 1.66 8.58 5.67
C LEU A 290 1.39 8.46 4.17
N THR A 291 0.57 7.49 3.79
CA THR A 291 0.02 7.36 2.44
C THR A 291 -1.48 7.64 2.50
N ALA A 292 -1.94 8.62 1.75
CA ALA A 292 -3.35 8.95 1.60
C ALA A 292 -3.75 8.87 0.12
N GLN A 293 -4.89 8.28 -0.12
CA GLN A 293 -5.51 8.17 -1.44
C GLN A 293 -6.89 8.82 -1.39
N ASN A 294 -7.11 9.81 -2.24
CA ASN A 294 -8.43 10.36 -2.47
C ASN A 294 -9.34 9.34 -3.15
N LEU A 295 -10.63 9.62 -3.19
CA LEU A 295 -11.57 8.80 -3.93
C LEU A 295 -11.20 8.77 -5.41
N ILE A 296 -10.99 7.55 -5.92
CA ILE A 296 -10.85 7.26 -7.34
C ILE A 296 -12.03 6.37 -7.74
N GLN A 297 -12.71 6.72 -8.81
CA GLN A 297 -13.82 5.93 -9.36
C GLN A 297 -13.39 5.16 -10.61
N GLY A 298 -14.13 4.08 -10.94
CA GLY A 298 -13.82 3.24 -12.09
C GLY A 298 -14.92 2.26 -12.45
N ALA A 299 -14.56 1.29 -13.27
CA ALA A 299 -15.49 0.30 -13.79
C ALA A 299 -15.59 -0.92 -12.88
N ASN A 300 -16.83 -1.38 -12.69
CA ASN A 300 -17.13 -2.64 -12.01
C ASN A 300 -17.41 -3.75 -13.04
N TYR A 301 -16.95 -4.95 -12.70
CA TYR A 301 -17.23 -6.18 -13.45
C TYR A 301 -17.59 -7.27 -12.45
N ARG A 302 -18.54 -8.16 -12.82
CA ARG A 302 -18.94 -9.26 -11.96
C ARG A 302 -18.95 -10.59 -12.67
N LYS A 303 -18.79 -11.66 -11.91
CA LYS A 303 -19.01 -13.04 -12.35
C LYS A 303 -19.44 -13.93 -11.18
N PRO A 304 -20.14 -15.05 -11.43
CA PRO A 304 -20.33 -16.08 -10.41
C PRO A 304 -18.95 -16.64 -9.97
N TYR A 305 -18.81 -16.94 -8.69
CA TYR A 305 -17.60 -17.52 -8.12
C TYR A 305 -17.21 -18.81 -8.86
N GLY A 306 -15.92 -18.97 -9.12
CA GLY A 306 -15.39 -20.11 -9.87
C GLY A 306 -15.49 -19.98 -11.41
N ASN A 307 -16.24 -19.04 -11.96
CA ASN A 307 -16.28 -18.79 -13.40
C ASN A 307 -15.02 -18.03 -13.85
N SER A 308 -14.69 -18.16 -15.15
CA SER A 308 -13.48 -17.51 -15.71
C SER A 308 -13.76 -16.14 -16.33
N ARG A 309 -15.02 -15.82 -16.67
CA ARG A 309 -15.35 -14.62 -17.46
C ARG A 309 -16.12 -13.59 -16.64
N TYR A 310 -15.54 -12.40 -16.52
CA TYR A 310 -16.20 -11.22 -15.98
C TYR A 310 -17.10 -10.54 -17.02
N THR A 311 -18.22 -9.99 -16.58
CA THR A 311 -19.12 -9.14 -17.36
C THR A 311 -19.15 -7.77 -16.70
N ARG A 312 -19.01 -6.71 -17.51
CA ARG A 312 -19.10 -5.33 -17.01
C ARG A 312 -20.50 -5.07 -16.46
N ASP A 313 -20.55 -4.54 -15.24
CA ASP A 313 -21.78 -4.01 -14.67
C ASP A 313 -21.83 -2.50 -14.92
N THR A 314 -22.79 -2.07 -15.73
CA THR A 314 -22.95 -0.64 -16.08
C THR A 314 -23.95 0.07 -15.17
N SER A 315 -24.58 -0.64 -14.26
CA SER A 315 -25.53 -0.07 -13.29
C SER A 315 -24.84 0.51 -12.06
N VAL A 316 -23.55 0.22 -11.90
CA VAL A 316 -22.76 0.67 -10.75
C VAL A 316 -21.40 1.21 -11.18
N ILE A 317 -20.86 2.06 -10.33
CA ILE A 317 -19.51 2.64 -10.44
C ILE A 317 -18.74 2.23 -9.20
N SER A 318 -17.57 1.67 -9.38
CA SER A 318 -16.67 1.35 -8.27
C SER A 318 -15.94 2.60 -7.79
N GLY A 319 -15.61 2.62 -6.51
CA GLY A 319 -14.80 3.67 -5.92
C GLY A 319 -13.81 3.11 -4.92
N SER A 320 -12.72 3.84 -4.69
CA SER A 320 -11.70 3.44 -3.75
C SER A 320 -11.03 4.65 -3.11
N SER A 321 -10.74 4.56 -1.81
CA SER A 321 -9.86 5.46 -1.09
C SER A 321 -8.99 4.70 -0.08
N ALA A 322 -7.97 5.33 0.47
CA ALA A 322 -7.11 4.71 1.48
C ALA A 322 -6.42 5.74 2.36
N GLN A 323 -6.13 5.33 3.59
CA GLN A 323 -5.19 6.03 4.46
C GLN A 323 -4.39 5.00 5.26
N VAL A 324 -3.08 4.97 5.06
CA VAL A 324 -2.17 4.02 5.71
C VAL A 324 -0.99 4.77 6.31
N HIS A 325 -0.71 4.48 7.56
CA HIS A 325 0.44 4.95 8.31
C HIS A 325 1.43 3.79 8.44
N SER A 326 2.70 4.04 8.16
CA SER A 326 3.76 3.03 8.24
C SER A 326 4.89 3.56 9.13
N LEU A 327 5.32 2.75 10.10
CA LEU A 327 6.51 2.99 10.90
C LEU A 327 7.53 1.90 10.60
N THR A 328 8.66 2.28 10.05
CA THR A 328 9.73 1.37 9.64
C THR A 328 10.95 1.56 10.54
N LEU A 329 11.49 0.46 11.05
CA LEU A 329 12.78 0.40 11.73
C LEU A 329 13.78 -0.32 10.82
N TYR A 330 14.98 0.21 10.69
CA TYR A 330 15.98 -0.33 9.79
C TYR A 330 17.42 -0.24 10.30
N MET A 331 18.27 -1.07 9.71
CA MET A 331 19.73 -1.02 9.85
C MET A 331 20.33 -0.87 8.46
N LYS A 332 21.15 0.17 8.22
CA LYS A 332 21.83 0.41 6.94
C LYS A 332 23.31 0.08 7.02
N PHE A 333 23.79 -0.61 6.00
CA PHE A 333 25.20 -0.91 5.79
C PHE A 333 25.67 -0.19 4.53
N ALA A 334 26.55 0.79 4.67
CA ALA A 334 27.09 1.52 3.55
C ALA A 334 28.40 0.87 3.10
N LEU A 335 28.42 0.35 1.88
CA LEU A 335 29.62 -0.12 1.20
C LEU A 335 30.13 1.03 0.35
N LYS A 336 31.04 1.82 0.90
CA LYS A 336 31.70 2.93 0.19
C LYS A 336 32.88 2.40 -0.59
N ASP A 337 33.18 3.07 -1.69
CA ASP A 337 34.31 2.73 -2.58
C ASP A 337 34.25 1.32 -3.17
N THR A 338 33.02 0.83 -3.42
CA THR A 338 32.84 -0.44 -4.13
C THR A 338 33.11 -0.19 -5.62
N TYR A 339 34.17 -0.79 -6.13
CA TYR A 339 34.50 -0.76 -7.56
C TYR A 339 33.79 -1.92 -8.24
N PHE A 340 32.89 -1.63 -9.19
CA PHE A 340 32.33 -2.64 -10.07
C PHE A 340 33.13 -2.71 -11.36
N ILE A 341 33.60 -3.89 -11.71
CA ILE A 341 34.23 -4.19 -12.99
C ILE A 341 33.15 -4.66 -13.93
N PHE A 342 32.86 -3.92 -14.98
CA PHE A 342 32.01 -4.35 -16.07
C PHE A 342 32.87 -4.95 -17.20
#